data_b9d021a8018ee91a03fbaffe4371077b
#
_entry.id   b9d021a8018ee91a03fbaffe4371077b
#
_cell.length_a   1.000
_cell.length_b   1.000
_cell.length_c   1.000
_cell.angle_alpha   90.00
_cell.angle_beta   90.00
_cell.angle_gamma   90.00
#
_symmetry.space_group_name_H-M   'P 1'
#
loop_
_entity.id
_entity.type
_entity.pdbx_description
1 polymer ?
#
loop_
_entity_poly.entity_id
_entity_poly.type
_entity_poly.pdbx_seq_one_letter_code
_entity_poly.pdbx_strand_id
1 'polypeptide(L)'
;MTTDDGATWTKINKGLPNKWVSRVVASKYDEGTAFVSFTGYREDDFEAYLYMSTDFGETWKSIVNNMPSESINVIREDPSDQDILYVGTELGAYCSIDKGKTWHSLCKTLPTCAVHDLALHTGTGDLVAGTHGRSAFVLHAKEIQKIKQEVAK
;
A
#
# COMPACT_ATOMS: atom_id res chain seq x y z
N MET A 1 -13.17 13.53 -3.96
CA MET A 1 -14.14 12.42 -4.10
C MET A 1 -15.38 12.93 -4.82
N THR A 2 -16.02 12.10 -5.59
CA THR A 2 -17.33 12.33 -6.21
C THR A 2 -18.27 11.20 -5.80
N THR A 3 -19.57 11.47 -5.72
CA THR A 3 -20.65 10.49 -5.48
C THR A 3 -21.75 10.59 -6.54
N ASP A 4 -21.50 11.36 -7.60
CA ASP A 4 -22.43 11.68 -8.67
C ASP A 4 -21.74 11.62 -10.06
N ASP A 5 -20.93 10.60 -10.27
CA ASP A 5 -20.20 10.30 -11.52
C ASP A 5 -19.36 11.49 -12.05
N GLY A 6 -18.85 12.32 -11.11
CA GLY A 6 -17.97 13.43 -11.43
C GLY A 6 -18.66 14.76 -11.69
N ALA A 7 -19.98 14.86 -11.49
CA ALA A 7 -20.71 16.11 -11.62
C ALA A 7 -20.28 17.13 -10.55
N THR A 8 -20.01 16.65 -9.32
CA THR A 8 -19.43 17.45 -8.24
C THR A 8 -18.23 16.76 -7.59
N TRP A 9 -17.31 17.58 -7.04
CA TRP A 9 -16.09 17.10 -6.37
C TRP A 9 -15.94 17.69 -4.98
N THR A 10 -15.80 16.82 -3.98
CA THR A 10 -15.53 17.20 -2.60
C THR A 10 -14.07 16.93 -2.25
N LYS A 11 -13.42 17.92 -1.62
CA LYS A 11 -12.05 17.78 -1.13
C LYS A 11 -12.05 17.00 0.19
N ILE A 12 -11.33 15.86 0.24
CA ILE A 12 -11.32 14.92 1.38
C ILE A 12 -9.93 14.78 2.00
N ASN A 13 -9.12 15.82 2.04
CA ASN A 13 -7.74 15.76 2.51
C ASN A 13 -7.53 16.31 3.93
N LYS A 14 -8.57 16.45 4.74
CA LYS A 14 -8.45 16.94 6.12
C LYS A 14 -7.58 16.00 6.95
N GLY A 15 -6.51 16.54 7.56
CA GLY A 15 -5.58 15.76 8.38
C GLY A 15 -4.49 15.03 7.60
N LEU A 16 -4.50 15.07 6.27
CA LEU A 16 -3.44 14.53 5.45
C LEU A 16 -2.29 15.54 5.27
N PRO A 17 -1.04 15.06 5.08
CA PRO A 17 0.11 15.93 4.87
C PRO A 17 0.03 16.65 3.51
N ASN A 18 0.65 17.84 3.43
CA ASN A 18 0.79 18.56 2.17
C ASN A 18 2.02 18.07 1.41
N LYS A 19 1.95 16.84 0.88
CA LYS A 19 3.00 16.14 0.16
C LYS A 19 2.48 15.62 -1.18
N TRP A 20 3.39 15.15 -2.04
CA TRP A 20 3.01 14.54 -3.30
C TRP A 20 2.29 13.20 -3.06
N VAL A 21 1.09 13.07 -3.60
CA VAL A 21 0.36 11.80 -3.58
C VAL A 21 1.06 10.81 -4.52
N SER A 22 1.58 9.71 -3.97
CA SER A 22 2.20 8.65 -4.77
C SER A 22 1.17 7.65 -5.28
N ARG A 23 0.18 7.30 -4.45
CA ARG A 23 -0.89 6.35 -4.85
C ARG A 23 -2.19 6.60 -4.08
N VAL A 24 -3.32 6.38 -4.76
CA VAL A 24 -4.65 6.27 -4.15
C VAL A 24 -5.25 4.94 -4.59
N VAL A 25 -5.82 4.20 -3.65
CA VAL A 25 -6.49 2.91 -3.90
C VAL A 25 -7.81 2.90 -3.14
N ALA A 26 -8.91 2.68 -3.84
CA ALA A 26 -10.19 2.35 -3.22
C ALA A 26 -10.18 0.86 -2.86
N SER A 27 -10.69 0.51 -1.69
CA SER A 27 -10.88 -0.89 -1.32
C SER A 27 -11.91 -1.55 -2.23
N LYS A 28 -11.68 -2.82 -2.57
CA LYS A 28 -12.67 -3.60 -3.28
C LYS A 28 -13.65 -4.32 -2.35
N TYR A 29 -13.40 -4.28 -1.04
CA TYR A 29 -14.19 -4.99 -0.02
C TYR A 29 -15.18 -4.08 0.68
N ASP A 30 -14.91 -2.78 0.74
CA ASP A 30 -15.73 -1.81 1.46
C ASP A 30 -15.68 -0.46 0.75
N GLU A 31 -16.84 0.03 0.31
CA GLU A 31 -17.00 1.27 -0.46
C GLU A 31 -16.51 2.52 0.29
N GLY A 32 -16.60 2.51 1.62
CA GLY A 32 -16.12 3.61 2.48
C GLY A 32 -14.62 3.62 2.67
N THR A 33 -13.94 2.51 2.32
CA THR A 33 -12.51 2.35 2.60
C THR A 33 -11.63 2.77 1.41
N ALA A 34 -10.65 3.61 1.70
CA ALA A 34 -9.61 4.00 0.76
C ALA A 34 -8.25 4.11 1.44
N PHE A 35 -7.21 3.92 0.65
CA PHE A 35 -5.81 4.06 1.06
C PHE A 35 -5.16 5.16 0.24
N VAL A 36 -4.29 5.94 0.88
CA VAL A 36 -3.48 6.95 0.21
C VAL A 36 -2.07 6.95 0.73
N SER A 37 -1.09 6.98 -0.16
CA SER A 37 0.32 7.14 0.16
C SER A 37 0.85 8.45 -0.40
N PHE A 38 1.84 9.00 0.30
CA PHE A 38 2.53 10.22 -0.12
C PHE A 38 4.04 9.99 -0.12
N THR A 39 4.73 10.81 -0.87
CA THR A 39 6.19 10.87 -0.90
C THR A 39 6.67 12.31 -0.72
N GLY A 40 7.69 12.48 0.12
CA GLY A 40 8.45 13.71 0.27
C GLY A 40 9.83 13.64 -0.37
N TYR A 41 10.15 12.57 -1.10
CA TYR A 41 11.47 12.29 -1.65
C TYR A 41 12.12 13.48 -2.36
N ARG A 42 11.35 14.27 -3.12
CA ARG A 42 11.83 15.45 -3.83
C ARG A 42 12.04 16.69 -2.94
N GLU A 43 11.68 16.58 -1.67
CA GLU A 43 11.78 17.62 -0.65
C GLU A 43 12.75 17.20 0.46
N ASP A 44 13.63 16.19 0.21
CA ASP A 44 14.54 15.59 1.16
C ASP A 44 13.85 15.05 2.44
N ASP A 45 12.59 14.66 2.30
CA ASP A 45 11.78 14.06 3.35
C ASP A 45 11.54 12.59 2.99
N PHE A 46 12.16 11.68 3.74
CA PHE A 46 12.12 10.24 3.50
C PHE A 46 11.17 9.50 4.44
N GLU A 47 10.36 10.23 5.20
CA GLU A 47 9.38 9.61 6.10
C GLU A 47 8.31 8.81 5.33
N ALA A 48 7.84 7.74 5.96
CA ALA A 48 6.76 6.93 5.42
C ALA A 48 5.41 7.62 5.65
N TYR A 49 4.65 7.81 4.61
CA TYR A 49 3.31 8.42 4.66
C TYR A 49 2.29 7.49 4.04
N LEU A 50 1.49 6.83 4.86
CA LEU A 50 0.44 5.92 4.46
C LEU A 50 -0.79 6.08 5.36
N TYR A 51 -1.93 6.31 4.76
CA TYR A 51 -3.17 6.55 5.47
C TYR A 51 -4.30 5.70 4.93
N MET A 52 -5.22 5.34 5.81
CA MET A 52 -6.46 4.64 5.51
C MET A 52 -7.64 5.46 6.02
N SER A 53 -8.67 5.56 5.20
CA SER A 53 -10.01 6.01 5.59
C SER A 53 -10.97 4.83 5.53
N THR A 54 -12.01 4.85 6.36
CA THR A 54 -13.14 3.88 6.33
C THR A 54 -14.49 4.59 6.32
N ASP A 55 -14.51 5.89 6.00
CA ASP A 55 -15.66 6.77 6.08
C ASP A 55 -15.71 7.71 4.86
N PHE A 56 -15.42 7.20 3.66
CA PHE A 56 -15.41 7.96 2.41
C PHE A 56 -14.45 9.16 2.42
N GLY A 57 -13.39 9.10 3.23
CA GLY A 57 -12.36 10.15 3.32
C GLY A 57 -12.72 11.31 4.26
N GLU A 58 -13.75 11.18 5.11
CA GLU A 58 -14.05 12.17 6.14
C GLU A 58 -12.95 12.23 7.19
N THR A 59 -12.41 11.06 7.57
CA THR A 59 -11.25 10.95 8.47
C THR A 59 -10.18 10.03 7.89
N TRP A 60 -8.92 10.30 8.24
CA TRP A 60 -7.76 9.54 7.81
C TRP A 60 -6.92 9.12 9.01
N LYS A 61 -6.55 7.84 9.05
CA LYS A 61 -5.69 7.27 10.08
C LYS A 61 -4.37 6.81 9.46
N SER A 62 -3.24 7.21 10.04
CA SER A 62 -1.94 6.66 9.65
C SER A 62 -1.86 5.18 9.99
N ILE A 63 -1.33 4.39 9.05
CA ILE A 63 -1.12 2.95 9.17
C ILE A 63 0.34 2.55 8.91
N VAL A 64 1.29 3.47 9.04
CA VAL A 64 2.73 3.18 8.86
C VAL A 64 3.31 2.35 10.01
N ASN A 65 2.85 2.56 11.23
CA ASN A 65 3.21 1.83 12.46
C ASN A 65 4.72 1.49 12.57
N ASN A 66 5.10 0.22 12.38
CA ASN A 66 6.49 -0.26 12.48
C ASN A 66 7.26 -0.24 11.13
N MET A 67 6.74 0.42 10.09
CA MET A 67 7.51 0.62 8.86
C MET A 67 8.74 1.50 9.14
N PRO A 68 9.86 1.24 8.46
CA PRO A 68 11.00 2.15 8.49
C PRO A 68 10.67 3.49 7.79
N SER A 69 11.47 4.52 8.07
CA SER A 69 11.39 5.81 7.37
C SER A 69 11.87 5.64 5.93
N GLU A 70 10.95 5.33 5.04
CA GLU A 70 11.16 5.11 3.62
C GLU A 70 10.00 5.70 2.83
N SER A 71 10.29 6.50 1.80
CA SER A 71 9.26 7.06 0.93
C SER A 71 8.46 5.96 0.23
N ILE A 72 7.13 6.05 0.29
CA ILE A 72 6.21 5.05 -0.25
C ILE A 72 5.81 5.43 -1.67
N ASN A 73 5.99 4.51 -2.61
CA ASN A 73 5.66 4.67 -4.02
C ASN A 73 4.30 4.08 -4.39
N VAL A 74 3.94 2.95 -3.77
CA VAL A 74 2.74 2.20 -4.13
C VAL A 74 2.17 1.45 -2.94
N ILE A 75 0.83 1.37 -2.90
CA ILE A 75 0.07 0.45 -2.03
C ILE A 75 -0.88 -0.38 -2.89
N ARG A 76 -1.08 -1.64 -2.51
CA ARG A 76 -2.08 -2.55 -3.07
C ARG A 76 -2.78 -3.33 -1.96
N GLU A 77 -4.09 -3.54 -2.14
CA GLU A 77 -4.89 -4.46 -1.34
C GLU A 77 -4.88 -5.84 -2.00
N ASP A 78 -4.80 -6.91 -1.21
CA ASP A 78 -4.84 -8.27 -1.74
C ASP A 78 -6.23 -8.58 -2.36
N PRO A 79 -6.30 -9.20 -3.55
CA PRO A 79 -7.58 -9.47 -4.20
C PRO A 79 -8.42 -10.56 -3.53
N SER A 80 -7.89 -11.33 -2.60
CA SER A 80 -8.57 -12.45 -1.93
C SER A 80 -8.71 -12.28 -0.42
N ASP A 81 -8.03 -11.29 0.19
CA ASP A 81 -8.07 -11.06 1.63
C ASP A 81 -7.94 -9.56 1.96
N GLN A 82 -8.99 -8.99 2.55
CA GLN A 82 -9.07 -7.56 2.88
C GLN A 82 -8.06 -7.07 3.93
N ASP A 83 -7.46 -7.97 4.71
CA ASP A 83 -6.51 -7.60 5.74
C ASP A 83 -5.06 -7.64 5.24
N ILE A 84 -4.84 -8.17 4.02
CA ILE A 84 -3.52 -8.22 3.43
C ILE A 84 -3.29 -7.00 2.54
N LEU A 85 -2.24 -6.26 2.86
CA LEU A 85 -1.80 -5.09 2.13
C LEU A 85 -0.33 -5.26 1.70
N TYR A 86 0.02 -4.68 0.55
CA TYR A 86 1.38 -4.67 0.02
C TYR A 86 1.82 -3.24 -0.24
N VAL A 87 3.05 -2.90 0.11
CA VAL A 87 3.64 -1.58 -0.10
C VAL A 87 4.99 -1.72 -0.79
N GLY A 88 5.22 -0.88 -1.79
CA GLY A 88 6.53 -0.66 -2.40
C GLY A 88 7.09 0.69 -1.97
N THR A 89 8.38 0.70 -1.59
CA THR A 89 9.11 1.87 -1.11
C THR A 89 10.34 2.14 -1.98
N GLU A 90 11.11 3.16 -1.65
CA GLU A 90 12.40 3.45 -2.30
C GLU A 90 13.48 2.38 -2.02
N LEU A 91 13.34 1.58 -0.97
CA LEU A 91 14.36 0.60 -0.58
C LEU A 91 13.88 -0.86 -0.64
N GLY A 92 12.60 -1.10 -0.96
CA GLY A 92 12.09 -2.47 -1.05
C GLY A 92 10.58 -2.59 -1.06
N ALA A 93 10.09 -3.73 -0.56
CA ALA A 93 8.67 -4.03 -0.46
C ALA A 93 8.31 -4.63 0.90
N TYR A 94 7.09 -4.37 1.34
CA TYR A 94 6.54 -4.82 2.61
C TYR A 94 5.15 -5.39 2.43
N CYS A 95 4.74 -6.29 3.32
CA CYS A 95 3.36 -6.73 3.44
C CYS A 95 2.85 -6.57 4.88
N SER A 96 1.55 -6.37 5.00
CA SER A 96 0.80 -6.49 6.24
C SER A 96 -0.23 -7.61 6.08
N ILE A 97 -0.50 -8.35 7.15
CA ILE A 97 -1.55 -9.40 7.21
C ILE A 97 -2.67 -9.04 8.19
N ASP A 98 -2.63 -7.82 8.71
CA ASP A 98 -3.53 -7.32 9.77
C ASP A 98 -4.05 -5.90 9.48
N LYS A 99 -4.24 -5.60 8.19
CA LYS A 99 -4.78 -4.32 7.69
C LYS A 99 -3.93 -3.11 8.09
N GLY A 100 -2.58 -3.27 8.01
CA GLY A 100 -1.62 -2.19 8.26
C GLY A 100 -1.29 -1.95 9.72
N LYS A 101 -1.65 -2.86 10.65
CA LYS A 101 -1.23 -2.75 12.06
C LYS A 101 0.24 -3.11 12.24
N THR A 102 0.71 -4.12 11.50
CA THR A 102 2.12 -4.52 11.47
C THR A 102 2.58 -4.74 10.03
N TRP A 103 3.85 -4.43 9.76
CA TRP A 103 4.47 -4.57 8.46
C TRP A 103 5.68 -5.49 8.51
N HIS A 104 5.81 -6.35 7.51
CA HIS A 104 6.87 -7.34 7.36
C HIS A 104 7.59 -7.12 6.03
N SER A 105 8.93 -7.11 6.06
CA SER A 105 9.73 -6.95 4.84
C SER A 105 9.62 -8.17 3.94
N LEU A 106 9.45 -7.94 2.65
CA LEU A 106 9.50 -8.95 1.58
C LEU A 106 10.89 -9.05 0.93
N CYS A 107 11.86 -8.32 1.45
CA CYS A 107 13.18 -8.13 0.82
C CYS A 107 14.17 -9.28 1.08
N LYS A 108 13.73 -10.47 1.53
CA LYS A 108 14.65 -11.61 1.77
C LYS A 108 15.42 -12.01 0.50
N THR A 109 14.80 -11.90 -0.66
CA THR A 109 15.39 -12.23 -1.98
C THR A 109 15.35 -11.06 -2.96
N LEU A 110 14.66 -9.97 -2.61
CA LEU A 110 14.61 -8.74 -3.39
C LEU A 110 15.83 -7.89 -3.00
N PRO A 111 16.68 -7.47 -3.96
CA PRO A 111 17.77 -6.53 -3.66
C PRO A 111 17.21 -5.19 -3.21
N THR A 112 17.99 -4.42 -2.47
CA THR A 112 17.65 -3.04 -2.12
C THR A 112 17.51 -2.22 -3.40
N CYS A 113 16.28 -1.84 -3.72
CA CYS A 113 15.94 -1.04 -4.89
C CYS A 113 14.55 -0.42 -4.74
N ALA A 114 14.34 0.69 -5.44
CA ALA A 114 13.03 1.32 -5.45
C ALA A 114 12.00 0.42 -6.16
N VAL A 115 10.90 0.13 -5.46
CA VAL A 115 9.73 -0.58 -6.01
C VAL A 115 8.68 0.47 -6.35
N HIS A 116 8.51 0.72 -7.64
CA HIS A 116 7.63 1.79 -8.14
C HIS A 116 6.20 1.34 -8.37
N ASP A 117 6.00 0.07 -8.68
CA ASP A 117 4.66 -0.49 -8.79
C ASP A 117 4.59 -1.94 -8.33
N LEU A 118 3.40 -2.34 -7.90
CA LEU A 118 3.04 -3.69 -7.50
C LEU A 118 1.78 -4.11 -8.24
N ALA A 119 1.77 -5.32 -8.78
CA ALA A 119 0.60 -5.90 -9.42
C ALA A 119 0.34 -7.31 -8.89
N LEU A 120 -0.92 -7.63 -8.60
CA LEU A 120 -1.33 -8.96 -8.17
C LEU A 120 -2.09 -9.66 -9.30
N HIS A 121 -1.59 -10.81 -9.70
CA HIS A 121 -2.26 -11.66 -10.66
C HIS A 121 -3.25 -12.59 -9.95
N THR A 122 -4.54 -12.31 -10.11
CA THR A 122 -5.62 -13.00 -9.35
C THR A 122 -5.70 -14.49 -9.64
N GLY A 123 -5.32 -14.94 -10.84
CA GLY A 123 -5.37 -16.36 -11.24
C GLY A 123 -4.30 -17.22 -10.59
N THR A 124 -3.05 -16.78 -10.57
CA THR A 124 -1.93 -17.51 -9.98
C THR A 124 -1.67 -17.15 -8.53
N GLY A 125 -2.08 -15.95 -8.10
CA GLY A 125 -1.74 -15.38 -6.80
C GLY A 125 -0.30 -14.88 -6.74
N ASP A 126 0.24 -14.43 -7.87
CA ASP A 126 1.58 -13.86 -7.94
C ASP A 126 1.54 -12.36 -7.68
N LEU A 127 2.44 -11.89 -6.83
CA LEU A 127 2.76 -10.49 -6.63
C LEU A 127 3.99 -10.14 -7.50
N VAL A 128 3.80 -9.23 -8.44
CA VAL A 128 4.87 -8.73 -9.31
C VAL A 128 5.30 -7.35 -8.81
N ALA A 129 6.59 -7.19 -8.55
CA ALA A 129 7.20 -5.92 -8.16
C ALA A 129 7.96 -5.33 -9.35
N GLY A 130 7.51 -4.19 -9.85
CA GLY A 130 8.22 -3.38 -10.85
C GLY A 130 9.21 -2.44 -10.17
N THR A 131 10.51 -2.59 -10.47
CA THR A 131 11.57 -1.84 -9.81
C THR A 131 12.18 -0.79 -10.73
N HIS A 132 12.81 0.23 -10.14
CA HIS A 132 13.56 1.20 -10.90
C HIS A 132 14.98 0.67 -11.21
N GLY A 133 15.17 0.31 -12.48
CA GLY A 133 16.49 -0.06 -13.02
C GLY A 133 16.99 -1.45 -12.64
N ARG A 134 16.20 -2.28 -11.91
CA ARG A 134 16.59 -3.62 -11.49
C ARG A 134 15.62 -4.72 -11.92
N SER A 135 14.88 -4.49 -13.02
CA SER A 135 13.95 -5.49 -13.59
C SER A 135 12.65 -5.63 -12.77
N ALA A 136 11.90 -6.69 -13.00
CA ALA A 136 10.71 -7.07 -12.25
C ALA A 136 10.96 -8.37 -11.48
N PHE A 137 10.39 -8.46 -10.29
CA PHE A 137 10.48 -9.62 -9.41
C PHE A 137 9.09 -10.20 -9.17
N VAL A 138 9.02 -11.52 -9.01
CA VAL A 138 7.78 -12.24 -8.75
C VAL A 138 7.88 -12.97 -7.41
N LEU A 139 6.86 -12.80 -6.59
CA LEU A 139 6.66 -13.52 -5.33
C LEU A 139 5.30 -14.22 -5.37
N HIS A 140 5.24 -15.47 -4.95
CA HIS A 140 3.99 -16.21 -4.82
C HIS A 140 3.24 -15.74 -3.56
N ALA A 141 2.29 -14.80 -3.71
CA ALA A 141 1.57 -14.19 -2.58
C ALA A 141 0.70 -15.20 -1.81
N LYS A 142 0.36 -16.34 -2.39
CA LYS A 142 -0.30 -17.45 -1.68
C LYS A 142 0.45 -17.93 -0.43
N GLU A 143 1.78 -17.80 -0.41
CA GLU A 143 2.58 -18.15 0.77
C GLU A 143 2.26 -17.17 1.93
N ILE A 144 2.04 -15.88 1.65
CA ILE A 144 1.65 -14.88 2.64
C ILE A 144 0.27 -15.18 3.21
N GLN A 145 -0.68 -15.56 2.35
CA GLN A 145 -2.04 -15.94 2.76
C GLN A 145 -2.03 -17.19 3.67
N LYS A 146 -1.17 -18.18 3.39
CA LYS A 146 -1.00 -19.36 4.25
C LYS A 146 -0.45 -18.98 5.62
N ILE A 147 0.60 -18.13 5.67
CA ILE A 147 1.18 -17.66 6.94
C ILE A 147 0.10 -16.97 7.79
N LYS A 148 -0.75 -16.15 7.21
CA LYS A 148 -1.86 -15.52 7.93
C LYS A 148 -2.81 -16.56 8.55
N GLN A 149 -3.16 -17.59 7.80
CA GLN A 149 -4.06 -18.66 8.29
C GLN A 149 -3.43 -19.49 9.43
N GLU A 150 -2.11 -19.65 9.45
CA GLU A 150 -1.39 -20.32 10.52
C GLU A 150 -1.28 -19.48 11.80
N VAL A 151 -1.09 -18.17 11.67
CA VAL A 151 -1.01 -17.23 12.80
C VAL A 151 -2.40 -17.01 13.45
N ALA A 152 -3.48 -17.21 12.71
CA ALA A 152 -4.86 -17.05 13.21
C ALA A 152 -5.41 -18.26 13.99
N LYS A 153 -4.66 -19.37 14.08
CA LYS A 153 -4.99 -20.57 14.85
C LYS A 153 -4.39 -20.56 16.24
#